data_24f1080690a45f4567883a31c2fd5f25
#
_entry.id   24f1080690a45f4567883a31c2fd5f25
#
_cell.length_a   1.000
_cell.length_b   1.000
_cell.length_c   1.000
_cell.angle_alpha   90.00
_cell.angle_beta   90.00
_cell.angle_gamma   90.00
#
_symmetry.space_group_name_H-M   'P 1'
#
loop_
_entity.id
_entity.type
_entity.pdbx_description
1 polymer ?
#
loop_
_entity_poly.entity_id
_entity_poly.type
_entity_poly.pdbx_seq_one_letter_code
_entity_poly.pdbx_strand_id
1 'polypeptide(L)'
;MSSNQNTVIFVVDQMSGAGEVVYKKMFGEYGIYCGGKMVASVCDDKLFVKPTVRGRAFIVDVVEEPPYRGAKPSFLISGEKLEDHEWLSELIRITAEELPTPVKTKKAAGNVKNRKQ
;
A
#
# COMPACT_ATOMS: atom_id res chain seq x y z
N MET A 1 -14.77 8.53 -8.39
CA MET A 1 -15.04 7.35 -9.21
C MET A 1 -14.41 6.12 -8.58
N SER A 2 -15.00 4.97 -8.79
CA SER A 2 -14.44 3.76 -8.20
C SER A 2 -13.54 3.04 -9.20
N SER A 3 -12.57 2.30 -8.67
CA SER A 3 -11.66 1.53 -9.48
C SER A 3 -12.28 0.21 -9.89
N ASN A 4 -11.78 -0.35 -10.99
CA ASN A 4 -12.20 -1.65 -11.48
C ASN A 4 -11.52 -2.72 -10.63
N GLN A 5 -12.28 -3.71 -10.17
CA GLN A 5 -11.75 -4.78 -9.35
C GLN A 5 -10.65 -5.56 -10.08
N ASN A 6 -10.75 -5.69 -11.39
CA ASN A 6 -9.72 -6.37 -12.17
C ASN A 6 -8.38 -5.65 -12.09
N THR A 7 -8.40 -4.31 -12.01
CA THR A 7 -7.18 -3.54 -11.82
C THR A 7 -6.52 -3.89 -10.51
N VAL A 8 -7.32 -3.99 -9.44
CA VAL A 8 -6.80 -4.31 -8.12
C VAL A 8 -6.20 -5.71 -8.09
N ILE A 9 -6.90 -6.67 -8.68
CA ILE A 9 -6.43 -8.05 -8.71
C ILE A 9 -5.09 -8.14 -9.45
N PHE A 10 -4.98 -7.45 -10.59
CA PHE A 10 -3.74 -7.42 -11.34
C PHE A 10 -2.60 -6.81 -10.52
N VAL A 11 -2.87 -5.67 -9.87
CA VAL A 11 -1.86 -4.98 -9.09
C VAL A 11 -1.37 -5.83 -7.92
N VAL A 12 -2.30 -6.46 -7.20
CA VAL A 12 -1.94 -7.31 -6.06
C VAL A 12 -1.09 -8.50 -6.53
N ASP A 13 -1.45 -9.08 -7.67
CA ASP A 13 -0.67 -10.19 -8.22
C ASP A 13 0.75 -9.74 -8.58
N GLN A 14 0.88 -8.53 -9.14
CA GLN A 14 2.19 -8.01 -9.53
C GLN A 14 3.10 -7.70 -8.34
N MET A 15 2.55 -7.54 -7.16
CA MET A 15 3.37 -7.25 -5.97
C MET A 15 3.46 -8.45 -5.03
N SER A 16 3.03 -9.62 -5.47
CA SER A 16 2.95 -10.81 -4.62
C SER A 16 4.30 -11.28 -4.08
N GLY A 17 5.40 -10.92 -4.74
CA GLY A 17 6.74 -11.27 -4.26
C GLY A 17 7.13 -10.55 -2.97
N ALA A 18 6.39 -9.53 -2.55
CA ALA A 18 6.68 -8.80 -1.33
C ALA A 18 6.30 -9.58 -0.07
N GLY A 19 5.49 -10.62 -0.21
CA GLY A 19 5.01 -11.40 0.92
C GLY A 19 3.52 -11.58 0.84
N GLU A 20 2.87 -11.62 1.98
CA GLU A 20 1.42 -11.77 2.02
C GLU A 20 0.76 -10.42 1.74
N VAL A 21 0.19 -10.28 0.55
CA VAL A 21 -0.46 -9.04 0.11
C VAL A 21 -1.94 -9.31 -0.07
N VAL A 22 -2.76 -8.47 0.54
CA VAL A 22 -4.21 -8.57 0.43
C VAL A 22 -4.78 -7.19 0.16
N TYR A 23 -6.02 -7.15 -0.33
CA TYR A 23 -6.69 -5.87 -0.55
C TYR A 23 -8.05 -5.87 0.13
N LYS A 24 -8.51 -4.66 0.43
CA LYS A 24 -9.85 -4.45 1.01
C LYS A 24 -10.52 -3.30 0.30
N LYS A 25 -11.78 -3.47 0.00
CA LYS A 25 -12.58 -2.39 -0.56
C LYS A 25 -12.93 -1.41 0.54
N MET A 26 -12.71 -0.12 0.28
CA MET A 26 -13.05 0.93 1.25
C MET A 26 -13.47 2.19 0.50
N PHE A 27 -14.63 2.70 0.86
CA PHE A 27 -15.16 3.96 0.30
C PHE A 27 -15.16 3.96 -1.23
N GLY A 28 -15.51 2.81 -1.83
CA GLY A 28 -15.56 2.71 -3.28
C GLY A 28 -14.22 2.48 -3.96
N GLU A 29 -13.13 2.53 -3.21
CA GLU A 29 -11.80 2.27 -3.73
C GLU A 29 -11.17 1.12 -2.95
N TYR A 30 -9.86 0.90 -3.09
CA TYR A 30 -9.22 -0.27 -2.51
C TYR A 30 -7.96 0.10 -1.75
N GLY A 31 -7.82 -0.44 -0.55
CA GLY A 31 -6.58 -0.37 0.20
C GLY A 31 -5.82 -1.68 0.04
N ILE A 32 -4.50 -1.60 -0.02
CA ILE A 32 -3.64 -2.77 -0.17
C ILE A 32 -2.77 -2.90 1.06
N TYR A 33 -2.71 -4.10 1.60
CA TYR A 33 -2.01 -4.39 2.85
C TYR A 33 -0.94 -5.45 2.63
N CYS A 34 0.19 -5.28 3.26
CA CYS A 34 1.27 -6.25 3.25
C CYS A 34 1.73 -6.48 4.68
N GLY A 35 1.62 -7.72 5.15
CA GLY A 35 1.98 -8.04 6.52
C GLY A 35 1.14 -7.29 7.55
N GLY A 36 -0.11 -7.00 7.21
CA GLY A 36 -1.01 -6.27 8.10
C GLY A 36 -0.87 -4.76 8.06
N LYS A 37 0.07 -4.23 7.28
CA LYS A 37 0.28 -2.79 7.15
C LYS A 37 -0.28 -2.30 5.84
N MET A 38 -1.01 -1.18 5.87
CA MET A 38 -1.51 -0.59 4.63
C MET A 38 -0.35 0.08 3.91
N VAL A 39 0.02 -0.44 2.75
CA VAL A 39 1.19 0.04 2.00
C VAL A 39 0.81 0.86 0.77
N ALA A 40 -0.41 0.68 0.26
CA ALA A 40 -0.78 1.31 -1.00
C ALA A 40 -2.29 1.38 -1.11
N SER A 41 -2.75 2.06 -2.16
CA SER A 41 -4.17 2.11 -2.48
C SER A 41 -4.33 2.16 -3.99
N VAL A 42 -5.49 1.70 -4.46
CA VAL A 42 -5.87 1.85 -5.86
C VAL A 42 -7.07 2.78 -5.88
N CYS A 43 -6.89 3.93 -6.52
CA CYS A 43 -7.91 4.95 -6.63
C CYS A 43 -7.97 5.41 -8.08
N ASP A 44 -9.18 5.45 -8.64
CA ASP A 44 -9.37 5.88 -10.02
C ASP A 44 -8.49 5.05 -10.98
N ASP A 45 -8.43 3.74 -10.73
CA ASP A 45 -7.63 2.77 -11.49
C ASP A 45 -6.14 3.07 -11.53
N LYS A 46 -5.63 3.79 -10.53
CA LYS A 46 -4.20 4.11 -10.40
C LYS A 46 -3.67 3.59 -9.09
N LEU A 47 -2.42 3.13 -9.11
CA LEU A 47 -1.77 2.66 -7.90
C LEU A 47 -1.00 3.80 -7.24
N PHE A 48 -1.28 4.00 -5.96
CA PHE A 48 -0.58 4.97 -5.12
C PHE A 48 0.07 4.22 -3.97
N VAL A 49 1.39 4.36 -3.84
CA VAL A 49 2.15 3.70 -2.78
C VAL A 49 2.49 4.73 -1.71
N LYS A 50 2.35 4.34 -0.45
CA LYS A 50 2.65 5.25 0.66
C LYS A 50 4.10 5.71 0.59
N PRO A 51 4.35 7.00 0.82
CA PRO A 51 5.72 7.53 0.71
C PRO A 51 6.59 7.02 1.85
N THR A 52 7.80 6.59 1.47
CA THR A 52 8.84 6.21 2.42
C THR A 52 10.15 6.77 1.90
N VAL A 53 11.11 6.94 2.80
CA VAL A 53 12.43 7.43 2.41
C VAL A 53 13.11 6.43 1.47
N ARG A 54 13.07 5.14 1.86
CA ARG A 54 13.69 4.10 1.05
C ARG A 54 12.96 3.91 -0.28
N GLY A 55 11.63 4.02 -0.27
CA GLY A 55 10.85 3.91 -1.49
C GLY A 55 11.18 5.01 -2.47
N ARG A 56 11.33 6.23 -1.98
CA ARG A 56 11.70 7.36 -2.82
C ARG A 56 13.06 7.12 -3.49
N ALA A 57 14.02 6.62 -2.72
CA ALA A 57 15.36 6.34 -3.26
C ALA A 57 15.30 5.21 -4.30
N PHE A 58 14.45 4.23 -4.05
CA PHE A 58 14.31 3.09 -4.95
C PHE A 58 13.66 3.48 -6.29
N ILE A 59 12.63 4.32 -6.25
CA ILE A 59 11.91 4.75 -7.45
C ILE A 59 12.75 5.71 -8.28
N VAL A 60 13.47 6.61 -7.64
CA VAL A 60 14.32 7.66 -8.23
C VAL A 60 13.47 8.78 -8.85
N ASP A 61 12.75 8.49 -9.93
CA ASP A 61 11.92 9.49 -10.61
C ASP A 61 10.49 9.45 -10.04
N VAL A 62 10.36 10.01 -8.86
CA VAL A 62 9.10 9.96 -8.12
C VAL A 62 8.08 10.95 -8.67
N VAL A 63 6.84 10.48 -8.85
CA VAL A 63 5.69 11.34 -9.12
C VAL A 63 4.77 11.23 -7.92
N GLU A 64 4.41 12.37 -7.33
CA GLU A 64 3.56 12.37 -6.14
C GLU A 64 2.24 13.05 -6.45
N GLU A 65 1.15 12.41 -6.10
CA GLU A 65 -0.19 12.95 -6.25
C GLU A 65 -1.05 12.46 -5.10
N PRO A 66 -2.04 13.25 -4.67
CA PRO A 66 -3.01 12.75 -3.70
C PRO A 66 -3.86 11.66 -4.34
N PRO A 67 -4.05 10.52 -3.68
CA PRO A 67 -4.90 9.45 -4.23
C PRO A 67 -6.35 9.89 -4.39
N TYR A 68 -6.79 10.82 -3.57
CA TYR A 68 -8.12 11.40 -3.65
C TYR A 68 -8.06 12.79 -3.07
N ARG A 69 -9.11 13.55 -3.30
CA ARG A 69 -9.15 14.94 -2.87
C ARG A 69 -9.02 15.03 -1.35
N GLY A 70 -8.07 15.83 -0.91
CA GLY A 70 -7.82 16.03 0.52
C GLY A 70 -6.83 15.08 1.13
N ALA A 71 -6.38 14.05 0.40
CA ALA A 71 -5.39 13.12 0.90
C ALA A 71 -3.99 13.70 0.79
N LYS A 72 -3.07 13.14 1.58
CA LYS A 72 -1.66 13.49 1.45
C LYS A 72 -1.10 12.87 0.18
N PRO A 73 -0.11 13.50 -0.45
CA PRO A 73 0.49 12.93 -1.66
C PRO A 73 1.09 11.56 -1.40
N SER A 74 0.95 10.70 -2.39
CA SER A 74 1.55 9.37 -2.39
C SER A 74 2.28 9.17 -3.70
N PHE A 75 3.11 8.11 -3.79
CA PHE A 75 3.85 7.82 -5.01
C PHE A 75 2.90 7.22 -6.04
N LEU A 76 2.70 7.95 -7.14
CA LEU A 76 1.92 7.44 -8.26
C LEU A 76 2.82 6.54 -9.10
N ILE A 77 2.38 5.29 -9.32
CA ILE A 77 3.16 4.31 -10.06
C ILE A 77 2.61 4.23 -11.48
N SER A 78 3.50 4.41 -12.47
CA SER A 78 3.09 4.39 -13.87
C SER A 78 2.65 3.01 -14.30
N GLY A 79 1.82 2.95 -15.37
CA GLY A 79 1.38 1.67 -15.90
C GLY A 79 2.52 0.78 -16.34
N GLU A 80 3.60 1.38 -16.84
CA GLU A 80 4.78 0.63 -17.26
C GLU A 80 5.42 -0.10 -16.09
N LYS A 81 5.54 0.59 -14.94
CA LYS A 81 6.13 -0.01 -13.75
C LYS A 81 5.22 -1.07 -13.14
N LEU A 82 3.91 -0.94 -13.34
CA LEU A 82 2.97 -1.93 -12.82
C LEU A 82 3.18 -3.31 -13.45
N GLU A 83 3.78 -3.37 -14.63
CA GLU A 83 4.01 -4.63 -15.33
C GLU A 83 5.32 -5.29 -14.93
N ASP A 84 6.11 -4.63 -14.10
CA ASP A 84 7.39 -5.18 -13.64
C ASP A 84 7.17 -5.81 -12.26
N HIS A 85 6.89 -7.10 -12.26
CA HIS A 85 6.57 -7.85 -11.04
C HIS A 85 7.69 -7.75 -10.00
N GLU A 86 8.93 -7.91 -10.40
CA GLU A 86 10.04 -7.90 -9.45
C GLU A 86 10.25 -6.50 -8.88
N TRP A 87 10.19 -5.49 -9.71
CA TRP A 87 10.37 -4.11 -9.28
C TRP A 87 9.26 -3.71 -8.29
N LEU A 88 8.02 -4.02 -8.64
CA LEU A 88 6.90 -3.63 -7.79
C LEU A 88 6.91 -4.39 -6.47
N SER A 89 7.21 -5.69 -6.51
CA SER A 89 7.32 -6.50 -5.30
C SER A 89 8.37 -5.94 -4.35
N GLU A 90 9.52 -5.52 -4.90
CA GLU A 90 10.59 -4.97 -4.08
C GLU A 90 10.17 -3.64 -3.47
N LEU A 91 9.51 -2.78 -4.24
CA LEU A 91 9.03 -1.50 -3.71
C LEU A 91 8.07 -1.71 -2.54
N ILE A 92 7.15 -2.65 -2.68
CA ILE A 92 6.17 -2.93 -1.61
C ILE A 92 6.86 -3.52 -0.39
N ARG A 93 7.85 -4.40 -0.59
CA ARG A 93 8.62 -4.97 0.52
C ARG A 93 9.34 -3.86 1.30
N ILE A 94 10.00 -2.96 0.58
CA ILE A 94 10.70 -1.83 1.19
C ILE A 94 9.71 -0.95 1.96
N THR A 95 8.56 -0.69 1.37
CA THR A 95 7.53 0.15 1.99
C THR A 95 7.03 -0.49 3.28
N ALA A 96 6.73 -1.77 3.24
CA ALA A 96 6.22 -2.47 4.42
C ALA A 96 7.27 -2.50 5.54
N GLU A 97 8.54 -2.62 5.18
CA GLU A 97 9.59 -2.66 6.20
C GLU A 97 9.76 -1.31 6.89
N GLU A 98 9.62 -0.23 6.14
CA GLU A 98 9.83 1.10 6.72
C GLU A 98 8.63 1.60 7.50
N LEU A 99 7.40 1.25 7.09
CA LEU A 99 6.22 1.72 7.78
C LEU A 99 6.10 1.08 9.17
N PRO A 100 5.64 1.84 10.17
CA PRO A 100 5.50 1.28 11.50
C PRO A 100 4.38 0.26 11.55
N THR A 101 4.51 -0.71 12.46
CA THR A 101 3.45 -1.67 12.72
C THR A 101 2.26 -0.95 13.31
N PRO A 102 1.02 -1.23 12.84
CA PRO A 102 -0.16 -0.57 13.39
C PRO A 102 -0.29 -0.81 14.89
N VAL A 103 -0.63 0.22 15.64
CA VAL A 103 -0.89 0.10 17.07
C VAL A 103 -2.30 -0.44 17.23
N LYS A 104 -2.42 -1.45 18.02
CA LYS A 104 -3.73 -2.00 18.32
C LYS A 104 -4.37 -1.22 19.42
N THR A 105 -4.99 -0.87 19.44
CA THR A 105 -5.39 -0.39 20.35
C THR A 105 -6.18 -0.91 21.11
N LYS A 106 -5.29 -1.34 20.84
CA LYS A 106 -5.16 -1.79 21.41
C LYS A 106 -5.07 -2.20 21.79
N LYS A 107 -5.46 -2.23 22.06
CA LYS A 107 -5.15 -2.86 22.36
C LYS A 107 -4.84 -3.16 22.55
N ALA A 108 -5.48 -2.93 22.84
CA ALA A 108 -4.90 -3.36 23.15
C ALA A 108 -4.82 -3.63 23.47
N ALA A 109 -5.40 -3.49 23.92
CA ALA A 109 -4.95 -3.84 24.32
C ALA A 109 -4.86 -4.28 24.44
N GLY A 110 -5.46 -4.22 25.02
CA GLY A 110 -5.08 -4.74 25.27
C GLY A 110 -4.82 -5.05 25.33
N ASN A 111 -5.42 -5.27 25.91
CA ASN A 111 -5.04 -5.66 26.11
C ASN A 111 -4.62 -6.04 26.26
N VAL A 112 -4.75 -5.60 26.51
CA VAL A 112 -4.32 -5.96 26.74
C VAL A 112 -4.12 -6.34 26.91
N LYS A 113 -4.27 -6.37 27.60
CA LYS A 113 -4.10 -6.65 27.81
C LYS A 113 -3.68 -7.12 27.82
N ASN A 114 -4.40 -6.87 28.47
CA ASN A 114 -4.19 -7.15 28.61
C ASN A 114 -3.86 -7.45 28.73
N ARG A 115 -3.71 -7.06 29.02
CA ARG A 115 -3.50 -7.09 29.18
C ARG A 115 -3.23 -7.39 29.33
N LYS A 116 -3.45 -7.08 29.87
CA LYS A 116 -3.38 -7.03 30.03
C LYS A 116 -3.26 -7.30 30.05
N GLN A 117 -3.55 -7.01 30.50
CA GLN A 117 -3.46 -6.88 30.54
C GLN A 117 -3.61 -7.30 30.29
#